data_e3c85c5a09507f1802b723c1915e9dcf
#
_entry.id   e3c85c5a09507f1802b723c1915e9dcf
#
_cell.length_a   1.000
_cell.length_b   1.000
_cell.length_c   1.000
_cell.angle_alpha   90.00
_cell.angle_beta   90.00
_cell.angle_gamma   90.00
#
_symmetry.space_group_name_H-M   'P 1'
#
loop_
_entity.id
_entity.type
_entity.pdbx_description
1 polymer ?
#
loop_
_entity_poly.entity_id
_entity_poly.type
_entity_poly.pdbx_seq_one_letter_code
_entity_poly.pdbx_strand_id
1 'polypeptide(L)'
;MKKESVGISLFVASLCFVAFVYGVATAQFNLWPNAFFTDAKNALIAVIAVAEDQGKAKKIPSMEMLEPDGHTRPTVIPHADPATIGAGYVYIDGGNNQLRSHCPEHGCIAWLIDRAGEIAHVWDIGPELIWEDLQQVAGYELAENAYSVGSHLFANGDLVVAYQGWNTFPYGLGIARFDKDSKLLWKKENFTHHWLSVDDAGLIYTSTFRKVEIPYQLGETHLQLSCPQGAMYEDVITVLDTDGTVVDEISIVEAFVNSGYSGAIFEHKHPDYPLPIVDAECDPTHLNDVRVISAAQAASSAFLNAGDLLISLRSTNSVAVIDGVSKQVKWLSTGRTVQQHSPRYLSTDELIIFDNLGGRQQQGGSQLVKLNMVDAAAEVLFPLTDTPDSINFLSATAGHIALNGDQSRAIVSLTRQGRSLEIELATGRVLWEYINTHDVTGIVSSANDEPVYARFATQTLRYVDQPEFEMNGGKARQ
;
A
#
# COMPACT_ATOMS: atom_id res chain seq x y z
N MET A 1 65.65 24.48 -26.58
CA MET A 1 65.13 23.75 -25.41
C MET A 1 63.96 24.44 -24.68
N LYS A 2 63.98 25.77 -24.36
CA LYS A 2 62.80 26.37 -23.63
C LYS A 2 61.50 26.47 -24.45
N LYS A 3 61.55 26.64 -25.78
CA LYS A 3 60.33 26.73 -26.62
C LYS A 3 59.60 25.38 -26.83
N GLU A 4 60.32 24.28 -26.88
CA GLU A 4 59.76 22.95 -27.05
C GLU A 4 59.06 22.48 -25.78
N SER A 5 59.58 22.79 -24.60
CA SER A 5 58.97 22.44 -23.33
C SER A 5 57.66 23.20 -23.11
N VAL A 6 57.53 24.43 -23.57
CA VAL A 6 56.27 25.23 -23.51
C VAL A 6 55.22 24.65 -24.45
N GLY A 7 55.60 24.18 -25.65
CA GLY A 7 54.68 23.54 -26.58
C GLY A 7 54.07 22.21 -26.02
N ILE A 8 54.94 21.39 -25.42
CA ILE A 8 54.52 20.14 -24.79
C ILE A 8 53.56 20.40 -23.60
N SER A 9 53.88 21.38 -22.75
CA SER A 9 53.04 21.74 -21.61
C SER A 9 51.67 22.26 -22.04
N LEU A 10 51.61 23.09 -23.10
CA LEU A 10 50.34 23.56 -23.66
C LEU A 10 49.52 22.43 -24.29
N PHE A 11 50.16 21.50 -24.97
CA PHE A 11 49.51 20.35 -25.55
C PHE A 11 48.90 19.44 -24.48
N VAL A 12 49.66 19.14 -23.42
CA VAL A 12 49.15 18.35 -22.27
C VAL A 12 48.00 19.06 -21.58
N ALA A 13 48.12 20.38 -21.35
CA ALA A 13 47.03 21.16 -20.74
C ALA A 13 45.75 21.14 -21.61
N SER A 14 45.91 21.23 -22.94
CA SER A 14 44.79 21.16 -23.87
C SER A 14 44.12 19.77 -23.85
N LEU A 15 44.88 18.69 -23.78
CA LEU A 15 44.37 17.33 -23.66
C LEU A 15 43.61 17.13 -22.35
N CYS A 16 44.16 17.62 -21.24
CA CYS A 16 43.47 17.58 -19.94
C CYS A 16 42.16 18.38 -19.96
N PHE A 17 42.15 19.53 -20.60
CA PHE A 17 40.98 20.37 -20.75
C PHE A 17 39.89 19.67 -21.59
N VAL A 18 40.27 19.10 -22.73
CA VAL A 18 39.31 18.30 -23.57
C VAL A 18 38.77 17.11 -22.82
N ALA A 19 39.62 16.38 -22.09
CA ALA A 19 39.16 15.24 -21.27
C ALA A 19 38.22 15.69 -20.16
N PHE A 20 38.48 16.83 -19.51
CA PHE A 20 37.60 17.41 -18.50
C PHE A 20 36.25 17.81 -19.09
N VAL A 21 36.24 18.55 -20.21
CA VAL A 21 34.98 18.96 -20.89
C VAL A 21 34.21 17.75 -21.35
N TYR A 22 34.87 16.72 -21.90
CA TYR A 22 34.23 15.47 -22.27
C TYR A 22 33.64 14.75 -21.04
N GLY A 23 34.39 14.70 -19.92
CA GLY A 23 33.90 14.13 -18.67
C GLY A 23 32.65 14.85 -18.14
N VAL A 24 32.64 16.19 -18.18
CA VAL A 24 31.47 16.99 -17.80
C VAL A 24 30.30 16.70 -18.75
N ALA A 25 30.54 16.69 -20.06
CA ALA A 25 29.51 16.41 -21.06
C ALA A 25 28.93 15.00 -20.91
N THR A 26 29.75 13.97 -20.64
CA THR A 26 29.30 12.62 -20.42
C THR A 26 28.41 12.51 -19.17
N ALA A 27 28.77 13.21 -18.10
CA ALA A 27 27.96 13.23 -16.87
C ALA A 27 26.63 14.00 -17.05
N GLN A 28 26.71 15.17 -17.73
CA GLN A 28 25.55 16.06 -17.93
C GLN A 28 24.51 15.48 -18.91
N PHE A 29 24.99 14.84 -19.97
CA PHE A 29 24.13 14.35 -21.06
C PHE A 29 24.04 12.83 -21.14
N ASN A 30 24.47 12.13 -20.11
CA ASN A 30 24.50 10.68 -20.03
C ASN A 30 25.10 9.97 -21.26
N LEU A 31 26.19 10.54 -21.81
CA LEU A 31 26.88 9.99 -22.96
C LEU A 31 27.80 8.83 -22.55
N TRP A 32 28.17 7.99 -23.54
CA TRP A 32 29.21 6.99 -23.33
C TRP A 32 30.52 7.65 -22.88
N PRO A 33 31.21 7.18 -21.79
CA PRO A 33 31.00 5.93 -21.06
C PRO A 33 30.17 6.06 -19.76
N ASN A 34 29.49 7.20 -19.51
CA ASN A 34 28.74 7.40 -18.24
C ASN A 34 27.68 6.35 -18.01
N ALA A 35 26.90 5.99 -19.03
CA ALA A 35 25.91 4.93 -18.93
C ALA A 35 26.54 3.60 -18.45
N PHE A 36 27.68 3.22 -19.07
CA PHE A 36 28.43 2.02 -18.69
C PHE A 36 28.91 2.06 -17.22
N PHE A 37 29.45 3.21 -16.77
CA PHE A 37 29.89 3.34 -15.37
C PHE A 37 28.71 3.36 -14.39
N THR A 38 27.58 3.93 -14.80
CA THR A 38 26.33 3.92 -14.01
C THR A 38 25.81 2.50 -13.88
N ASP A 39 25.74 1.76 -14.96
CA ASP A 39 25.32 0.35 -14.96
C ASP A 39 26.27 -0.54 -14.14
N ALA A 40 27.59 -0.34 -14.32
CA ALA A 40 28.60 -1.06 -13.53
C ALA A 40 28.54 -0.72 -12.03
N LYS A 41 28.29 0.55 -11.69
CA LYS A 41 28.07 1.00 -10.31
C LYS A 41 26.80 0.37 -9.73
N ASN A 42 25.70 0.37 -10.48
CA ASN A 42 24.44 -0.23 -10.05
C ASN A 42 24.56 -1.75 -9.88
N ALA A 43 25.24 -2.43 -10.81
CA ALA A 43 25.57 -3.85 -10.69
C ALA A 43 26.45 -4.13 -9.46
N LEU A 44 27.45 -3.29 -9.19
CA LEU A 44 28.31 -3.43 -8.00
C LEU A 44 27.52 -3.20 -6.69
N ILE A 45 26.67 -2.18 -6.66
CA ILE A 45 25.78 -1.90 -5.52
C ILE A 45 24.83 -3.10 -5.30
N ALA A 46 24.27 -3.66 -6.36
CA ALA A 46 23.42 -4.86 -6.27
C ALA A 46 24.20 -6.06 -5.72
N VAL A 47 25.44 -6.29 -6.19
CA VAL A 47 26.30 -7.36 -5.68
C VAL A 47 26.67 -7.14 -4.21
N ILE A 48 26.98 -5.90 -3.81
CA ILE A 48 27.28 -5.57 -2.41
C ILE A 48 26.03 -5.78 -1.54
N ALA A 49 24.86 -5.31 -2.00
CA ALA A 49 23.59 -5.50 -1.29
C ALA A 49 23.27 -7.00 -1.11
N VAL A 50 23.47 -7.82 -2.15
CA VAL A 50 23.31 -9.28 -2.06
C VAL A 50 24.33 -9.89 -1.10
N ALA A 51 25.60 -9.46 -1.13
CA ALA A 51 26.63 -9.96 -0.22
C ALA A 51 26.41 -9.53 1.24
N GLU A 52 25.88 -8.34 1.46
CA GLU A 52 25.49 -7.87 2.79
C GLU A 52 24.22 -8.57 3.31
N ASP A 53 23.33 -8.95 2.41
CA ASP A 53 22.09 -9.66 2.76
C ASP A 53 22.33 -11.14 3.08
N GLN A 54 23.34 -11.76 2.46
CA GLN A 54 23.76 -13.14 2.81
C GLN A 54 24.33 -13.29 4.23
N GLY A 55 24.67 -12.18 4.89
CA GLY A 55 25.15 -12.14 6.27
C GLY A 55 24.13 -11.66 7.31
N LYS A 56 22.96 -11.19 6.88
CA LYS A 56 21.89 -10.75 7.77
C LYS A 56 20.74 -11.73 7.65
N ALA A 57 20.08 -12.02 8.79
CA ALA A 57 18.84 -12.78 8.80
C ALA A 57 17.91 -12.27 7.68
N LYS A 58 17.34 -13.18 6.88
CA LYS A 58 16.43 -12.83 5.78
C LYS A 58 15.39 -11.85 6.30
N LYS A 59 15.43 -10.62 5.81
CA LYS A 59 14.48 -9.59 6.20
C LYS A 59 13.17 -9.86 5.46
N ILE A 60 12.19 -10.38 6.18
CA ILE A 60 10.86 -10.62 5.63
C ILE A 60 10.17 -9.26 5.48
N PRO A 61 9.74 -8.86 4.28
CA PRO A 61 9.28 -7.49 3.99
C PRO A 61 8.09 -6.99 4.81
N SER A 62 7.20 -7.89 5.17
CA SER A 62 5.99 -7.59 5.95
C SER A 62 6.16 -7.89 7.45
N MET A 63 7.39 -8.10 7.90
CA MET A 63 7.69 -8.48 9.27
C MET A 63 8.47 -7.39 9.99
N GLU A 64 8.00 -6.99 11.14
CA GLU A 64 8.74 -6.16 12.09
C GLU A 64 9.31 -7.04 13.20
N MET A 65 10.63 -7.18 13.23
CA MET A 65 11.33 -7.86 14.33
C MET A 65 11.19 -7.01 15.57
N LEU A 66 10.65 -7.58 16.64
CA LEU A 66 10.42 -6.89 17.88
C LEU A 66 11.33 -7.42 18.97
N GLU A 67 11.72 -6.52 19.86
CA GLU A 67 12.09 -6.92 21.22
C GLU A 67 10.91 -7.69 21.83
N PRO A 68 11.17 -8.75 22.60
CA PRO A 68 10.11 -9.55 23.22
C PRO A 68 9.20 -8.66 24.09
N ASP A 69 7.99 -8.40 23.64
CA ASP A 69 6.99 -7.64 24.37
C ASP A 69 6.09 -8.54 25.25
N GLY A 70 6.45 -9.81 25.39
CA GLY A 70 5.71 -10.81 26.14
C GLY A 70 4.64 -11.55 25.32
N HIS A 71 4.40 -11.15 24.06
CA HIS A 71 3.47 -11.84 23.17
C HIS A 71 4.22 -12.86 22.29
N THR A 72 3.81 -14.12 22.34
CA THR A 72 4.43 -15.23 21.59
C THR A 72 3.53 -15.78 20.49
N ARG A 73 2.29 -15.27 20.38
CA ARG A 73 1.25 -15.68 19.43
C ARG A 73 0.29 -14.52 19.16
N PRO A 74 -0.54 -14.62 18.11
CA PRO A 74 -1.62 -13.65 17.90
C PRO A 74 -2.47 -13.50 19.16
N THR A 75 -2.70 -12.25 19.56
CA THR A 75 -3.33 -11.96 20.85
C THR A 75 -4.34 -10.84 20.72
N VAL A 76 -5.48 -11.00 21.35
CA VAL A 76 -6.49 -9.95 21.56
C VAL A 76 -6.33 -9.37 22.96
N ILE A 77 -6.32 -8.05 23.05
CA ILE A 77 -6.34 -7.30 24.31
C ILE A 77 -7.65 -6.50 24.37
N PRO A 78 -8.62 -6.89 25.23
CA PRO A 78 -9.80 -6.07 25.45
C PRO A 78 -9.46 -4.87 26.35
N HIS A 79 -9.80 -3.67 25.90
CA HIS A 79 -9.68 -2.42 26.66
C HIS A 79 -11.04 -1.94 27.21
N ALA A 80 -12.12 -2.64 26.87
CA ALA A 80 -13.47 -2.41 27.35
C ALA A 80 -14.11 -3.72 27.77
N ASP A 81 -15.25 -3.65 28.45
CA ASP A 81 -16.02 -4.85 28.78
C ASP A 81 -16.63 -5.53 27.53
N PRO A 82 -16.91 -6.85 27.58
CA PRO A 82 -17.39 -7.59 26.43
C PRO A 82 -18.73 -7.05 25.87
N ALA A 83 -19.58 -6.46 26.69
CA ALA A 83 -20.85 -5.90 26.21
C ALA A 83 -20.60 -4.62 25.38
N THR A 84 -19.60 -3.83 25.73
CA THR A 84 -19.15 -2.68 24.97
C THR A 84 -18.47 -3.10 23.66
N ILE A 85 -17.55 -4.09 23.70
CA ILE A 85 -16.87 -4.60 22.50
C ILE A 85 -17.91 -5.18 21.51
N GLY A 86 -18.91 -5.89 22.02
CA GLY A 86 -19.95 -6.53 21.23
C GLY A 86 -19.55 -7.89 20.68
N ALA A 87 -20.49 -8.52 19.97
CA ALA A 87 -20.32 -9.80 19.31
C ALA A 87 -19.87 -9.61 17.85
N GLY A 88 -19.75 -10.72 17.11
CA GLY A 88 -19.33 -10.74 15.71
C GLY A 88 -17.88 -11.14 15.52
N TYR A 89 -17.38 -10.86 14.32
CA TYR A 89 -16.05 -11.27 13.87
C TYR A 89 -15.30 -10.09 13.25
N VAL A 90 -13.99 -10.25 13.16
CA VAL A 90 -13.10 -9.37 12.41
C VAL A 90 -12.40 -10.19 11.33
N TYR A 91 -12.61 -9.82 10.09
CA TYR A 91 -11.80 -10.31 8.98
C TYR A 91 -10.49 -9.52 8.91
N ILE A 92 -9.40 -10.24 8.70
CA ILE A 92 -8.03 -9.69 8.63
C ILE A 92 -7.30 -10.38 7.48
N ASP A 93 -6.54 -9.63 6.69
CA ASP A 93 -5.54 -10.17 5.80
C ASP A 93 -4.17 -9.50 6.05
N GLY A 94 -3.14 -10.02 5.44
CA GLY A 94 -1.81 -9.42 5.46
C GLY A 94 -0.70 -10.32 5.93
N GLY A 95 -0.97 -11.58 6.17
CA GLY A 95 0.04 -12.57 6.52
C GLY A 95 1.12 -12.71 5.46
N ASN A 96 2.23 -13.32 5.83
CA ASN A 96 3.37 -13.55 4.97
C ASN A 96 3.41 -15.00 4.49
N ASN A 97 3.72 -15.20 3.22
CA ASN A 97 3.91 -16.48 2.59
C ASN A 97 4.89 -17.41 3.35
N GLN A 98 5.95 -16.88 3.91
CA GLN A 98 6.94 -17.66 4.65
C GLN A 98 6.40 -18.27 5.96
N LEU A 99 5.28 -17.78 6.46
CA LEU A 99 4.58 -18.36 7.61
C LEU A 99 3.50 -19.36 7.24
N ARG A 100 3.29 -19.63 5.97
CA ARG A 100 2.21 -20.49 5.50
C ARG A 100 2.21 -21.88 6.17
N SER A 101 3.38 -22.43 6.49
CA SER A 101 3.48 -23.70 7.23
C SER A 101 2.90 -23.63 8.65
N HIS A 102 2.71 -22.45 9.21
CA HIS A 102 2.12 -22.18 10.53
C HIS A 102 0.64 -21.82 10.44
N CYS A 103 0.14 -21.47 9.25
CA CYS A 103 -1.27 -21.34 8.97
C CYS A 103 -1.88 -22.75 8.77
N PRO A 104 -3.09 -23.00 9.14
CA PRO A 104 -4.14 -22.16 9.70
C PRO A 104 -4.08 -21.95 11.20
N GLU A 105 -3.14 -22.57 11.92
CA GLU A 105 -3.09 -22.51 13.39
C GLU A 105 -3.02 -21.10 13.94
N HIS A 106 -2.36 -20.20 13.20
CA HIS A 106 -2.08 -18.82 13.63
C HIS A 106 -2.79 -17.75 12.79
N GLY A 107 -3.51 -18.14 11.72
CA GLY A 107 -4.21 -17.19 10.85
C GLY A 107 -3.27 -16.13 10.30
N CYS A 108 -2.39 -16.48 9.35
CA CYS A 108 -1.31 -15.60 8.94
C CYS A 108 -1.41 -15.14 7.47
N ILE A 109 -2.42 -15.51 6.71
CA ILE A 109 -2.63 -15.07 5.31
C ILE A 109 -3.90 -14.24 5.21
N ALA A 110 -5.07 -14.88 5.37
CA ALA A 110 -6.36 -14.22 5.51
C ALA A 110 -7.22 -15.05 6.45
N TRP A 111 -7.81 -14.43 7.43
CA TRP A 111 -8.53 -15.13 8.49
C TRP A 111 -9.66 -14.30 9.07
N LEU A 112 -10.60 -15.02 9.68
CA LEU A 112 -11.69 -14.47 10.43
C LEU A 112 -11.54 -14.88 11.89
N ILE A 113 -11.50 -13.92 12.79
CA ILE A 113 -11.46 -14.16 14.24
C ILE A 113 -12.75 -13.69 14.90
N ASP A 114 -13.11 -14.30 15.98
CA ASP A 114 -14.12 -13.75 16.88
C ASP A 114 -13.54 -12.60 17.73
N ARG A 115 -14.36 -12.00 18.57
CA ARG A 115 -13.92 -10.85 19.40
C ARG A 115 -12.99 -11.25 20.55
N ALA A 116 -12.85 -12.54 20.85
CA ALA A 116 -11.88 -13.09 21.80
C ALA A 116 -10.54 -13.45 21.13
N GLY A 117 -10.48 -13.45 19.78
CA GLY A 117 -9.28 -13.78 19.00
C GLY A 117 -9.22 -15.23 18.54
N GLU A 118 -10.29 -16.02 18.77
CA GLU A 118 -10.34 -17.39 18.28
C GLU A 118 -10.60 -17.41 16.78
N ILE A 119 -9.82 -18.24 16.05
CA ILE A 119 -9.92 -18.34 14.60
C ILE A 119 -11.17 -19.11 14.21
N ALA A 120 -12.05 -18.43 13.48
CA ALA A 120 -13.31 -19.00 12.99
C ALA A 120 -13.19 -19.53 11.55
N HIS A 121 -12.38 -18.88 10.70
CA HIS A 121 -12.15 -19.28 9.31
C HIS A 121 -10.77 -18.81 8.81
N VAL A 122 -10.19 -19.57 7.88
CA VAL A 122 -8.89 -19.26 7.25
C VAL A 122 -9.01 -19.47 5.74
N TRP A 123 -8.44 -18.53 4.98
CA TRP A 123 -8.20 -18.67 3.55
C TRP A 123 -6.70 -18.81 3.30
N ASP A 124 -6.32 -19.88 2.61
CA ASP A 124 -4.96 -20.09 2.14
C ASP A 124 -4.81 -19.51 0.73
N ILE A 125 -4.31 -18.28 0.68
CA ILE A 125 -4.19 -17.47 -0.54
C ILE A 125 -2.72 -17.18 -0.86
N GLY A 126 -1.84 -18.10 -0.54
CA GLY A 126 -0.40 -17.95 -0.71
C GLY A 126 -0.01 -17.55 -2.14
N PRO A 127 0.78 -16.46 -2.31
CA PRO A 127 1.20 -15.96 -3.63
C PRO A 127 1.89 -17.00 -4.50
N GLU A 128 2.66 -17.91 -3.93
CA GLU A 128 3.37 -18.96 -4.64
C GLU A 128 2.45 -19.94 -5.39
N LEU A 129 1.19 -20.06 -4.96
CA LEU A 129 0.20 -20.89 -5.65
C LEU A 129 -0.42 -20.20 -6.87
N ILE A 130 -0.20 -18.89 -7.01
CA ILE A 130 -0.94 -18.05 -7.94
C ILE A 130 -0.02 -17.47 -8.99
N TRP A 131 1.18 -17.04 -8.60
CA TRP A 131 2.06 -16.21 -9.41
C TRP A 131 3.35 -16.91 -9.84
N GLU A 132 3.32 -18.22 -10.05
CA GLU A 132 4.50 -19.00 -10.51
C GLU A 132 5.09 -18.50 -11.84
N ASP A 133 4.26 -17.89 -12.70
CA ASP A 133 4.60 -17.56 -14.08
C ASP A 133 4.67 -16.06 -14.39
N LEU A 134 4.73 -15.16 -13.38
CA LEU A 134 4.78 -13.72 -13.62
C LEU A 134 6.00 -13.34 -14.48
N GLN A 135 5.71 -12.89 -15.71
CA GLN A 135 6.72 -12.47 -16.67
C GLN A 135 6.86 -10.94 -16.79
N GLN A 136 5.89 -10.20 -16.25
CA GLN A 136 5.74 -8.77 -16.47
C GLN A 136 6.51 -7.92 -15.46
N VAL A 137 6.93 -8.51 -14.36
CA VAL A 137 7.57 -7.82 -13.24
C VAL A 137 9.02 -8.26 -13.15
N ALA A 138 9.97 -7.33 -13.22
CA ALA A 138 11.37 -7.59 -12.97
C ALA A 138 11.67 -7.51 -11.46
N GLY A 139 12.41 -8.46 -10.92
CA GLY A 139 12.78 -8.45 -9.51
C GLY A 139 13.22 -9.81 -8.99
N TYR A 140 13.39 -9.88 -7.68
CA TYR A 140 13.77 -11.11 -6.98
C TYR A 140 12.70 -12.19 -7.08
N GLU A 141 13.05 -13.43 -6.68
CA GLU A 141 12.13 -14.56 -6.69
C GLU A 141 10.78 -14.20 -6.08
N LEU A 142 9.76 -14.19 -6.92
CA LEU A 142 8.44 -13.64 -6.62
C LEU A 142 7.75 -14.32 -5.44
N ALA A 143 7.93 -15.62 -5.28
CA ALA A 143 7.32 -16.38 -4.20
C ALA A 143 7.71 -15.88 -2.80
N GLU A 144 8.94 -15.38 -2.62
CA GLU A 144 9.41 -14.85 -1.34
C GLU A 144 9.03 -13.37 -1.13
N ASN A 145 8.77 -12.63 -2.20
CA ASN A 145 8.57 -11.19 -2.18
C ASN A 145 7.12 -10.75 -2.39
N ALA A 146 6.25 -11.63 -2.86
CA ALA A 146 4.85 -11.32 -3.08
C ALA A 146 4.04 -11.42 -1.78
N TYR A 147 3.07 -10.51 -1.61
CA TYR A 147 2.17 -10.47 -0.46
C TYR A 147 0.81 -9.88 -0.84
N SER A 148 -0.24 -10.24 -0.08
CA SER A 148 -1.54 -9.59 -0.17
C SER A 148 -1.46 -8.17 0.39
N VAL A 149 -2.12 -7.22 -0.28
CA VAL A 149 -2.11 -5.81 0.14
C VAL A 149 -3.50 -5.26 0.37
N GLY A 150 -4.49 -5.76 -0.33
CA GLY A 150 -5.87 -5.36 -0.20
C GLY A 150 -6.80 -6.49 -0.60
N SER A 151 -7.95 -6.59 0.05
CA SER A 151 -8.91 -7.63 -0.23
C SER A 151 -10.34 -7.20 0.01
N HIS A 152 -11.28 -7.97 -0.54
CA HIS A 152 -12.70 -7.86 -0.25
C HIS A 152 -13.32 -9.22 0.01
N LEU A 153 -13.95 -9.36 1.18
CA LEU A 153 -14.71 -10.54 1.56
C LEU A 153 -16.17 -10.38 1.11
N PHE A 154 -16.63 -11.28 0.23
CA PHE A 154 -18.04 -11.37 -0.16
C PHE A 154 -18.89 -12.09 0.88
N ALA A 155 -20.21 -11.88 0.85
CA ALA A 155 -21.13 -12.50 1.77
C ALA A 155 -21.09 -14.05 1.73
N ASN A 156 -20.83 -14.64 0.55
CA ASN A 156 -20.71 -16.09 0.36
C ASN A 156 -19.36 -16.69 0.81
N GLY A 157 -18.45 -15.86 1.33
CA GLY A 157 -17.11 -16.27 1.75
C GLY A 157 -16.03 -16.24 0.67
N ASP A 158 -16.36 -15.85 -0.55
CA ASP A 158 -15.34 -15.61 -1.58
C ASP A 158 -14.47 -14.42 -1.20
N LEU A 159 -13.20 -14.46 -1.61
CA LEU A 159 -12.27 -13.35 -1.48
C LEU A 159 -11.80 -12.87 -2.87
N VAL A 160 -11.74 -11.55 -3.03
CA VAL A 160 -10.89 -10.93 -4.07
C VAL A 160 -9.70 -10.30 -3.38
N VAL A 161 -8.49 -10.56 -3.87
CA VAL A 161 -7.24 -10.17 -3.25
C VAL A 161 -6.32 -9.52 -4.26
N ALA A 162 -5.80 -8.34 -3.94
CA ALA A 162 -4.75 -7.65 -4.66
C ALA A 162 -3.38 -8.05 -4.10
N TYR A 163 -2.40 -8.24 -4.98
CA TYR A 163 -1.05 -8.65 -4.62
C TYR A 163 -0.01 -7.63 -5.06
N GLN A 164 0.96 -7.41 -4.18
CA GLN A 164 2.15 -6.61 -4.47
C GLN A 164 3.41 -7.43 -4.28
N GLY A 165 4.49 -6.95 -4.91
CA GLY A 165 5.83 -7.47 -4.69
C GLY A 165 6.71 -6.49 -3.93
N TRP A 166 7.55 -7.02 -3.04
CA TRP A 166 8.62 -6.27 -2.39
C TRP A 166 9.88 -6.38 -3.23
N ASN A 167 10.60 -5.29 -3.39
CA ASN A 167 11.77 -5.23 -4.28
C ASN A 167 11.49 -5.64 -5.73
N THR A 168 10.28 -5.48 -6.18
CA THR A 168 9.87 -5.64 -7.57
C THR A 168 9.43 -4.30 -8.14
N PHE A 169 9.59 -4.12 -9.44
CA PHE A 169 9.02 -2.96 -10.11
C PHE A 169 8.49 -3.34 -11.50
N PRO A 170 7.29 -2.92 -11.87
CA PRO A 170 6.32 -2.27 -10.98
C PRO A 170 5.96 -3.18 -9.78
N TYR A 171 5.64 -2.58 -8.64
CA TYR A 171 5.36 -3.34 -7.42
C TYR A 171 3.98 -4.02 -7.44
N GLY A 172 3.04 -3.55 -8.27
CA GLY A 172 1.76 -4.20 -8.51
C GLY A 172 1.96 -5.50 -9.26
N LEU A 173 1.37 -6.59 -8.80
CA LEU A 173 1.44 -7.89 -9.44
C LEU A 173 0.15 -8.22 -10.18
N GLY A 174 -0.96 -8.22 -9.47
CA GLY A 174 -2.24 -8.58 -10.02
C GLY A 174 -3.30 -8.81 -8.96
N ILE A 175 -4.42 -9.35 -9.38
CA ILE A 175 -5.60 -9.60 -8.58
C ILE A 175 -6.11 -11.01 -8.81
N ALA A 176 -6.61 -11.66 -7.76
CA ALA A 176 -7.17 -13.00 -7.85
C ALA A 176 -8.46 -13.12 -7.02
N ARG A 177 -9.34 -14.02 -7.42
CA ARG A 177 -10.54 -14.39 -6.66
C ARG A 177 -10.48 -15.85 -6.24
N PHE A 178 -10.85 -16.10 -5.00
CA PHE A 178 -10.92 -17.42 -4.37
C PHE A 178 -12.31 -17.66 -3.85
N ASP A 179 -12.73 -18.92 -3.79
CA ASP A 179 -13.92 -19.31 -3.03
C ASP A 179 -13.61 -19.41 -1.52
N LYS A 180 -14.66 -19.61 -0.73
CA LYS A 180 -14.57 -19.78 0.74
C LYS A 180 -13.62 -20.89 1.18
N ASP A 181 -13.37 -21.87 0.34
CA ASP A 181 -12.51 -23.03 0.61
C ASP A 181 -11.08 -22.83 0.02
N SER A 182 -10.71 -21.59 -0.30
CA SER A 182 -9.39 -21.19 -0.84
C SER A 182 -9.10 -21.70 -2.25
N LYS A 183 -10.10 -22.14 -2.99
CA LYS A 183 -9.92 -22.53 -4.39
C LYS A 183 -9.83 -21.30 -5.28
N LEU A 184 -8.78 -21.20 -6.08
CA LEU A 184 -8.64 -20.14 -7.08
C LEU A 184 -9.79 -20.24 -8.12
N LEU A 185 -10.56 -19.18 -8.27
CA LEU A 185 -11.62 -19.06 -9.27
C LEU A 185 -11.10 -18.41 -10.55
N TRP A 186 -10.38 -17.30 -10.42
CA TRP A 186 -9.68 -16.62 -11.49
C TRP A 186 -8.53 -15.76 -10.98
N LYS A 187 -7.58 -15.41 -11.87
CA LYS A 187 -6.50 -14.45 -11.61
C LYS A 187 -6.29 -13.54 -12.82
N LYS A 188 -5.76 -12.34 -12.57
CA LYS A 188 -5.35 -11.35 -13.58
C LYS A 188 -3.98 -10.79 -13.24
N GLU A 189 -3.05 -10.90 -14.18
CA GLU A 189 -1.75 -10.24 -14.16
C GLU A 189 -1.91 -8.87 -14.82
N ASN A 190 -2.28 -7.86 -14.05
CA ASN A 190 -2.64 -6.54 -14.56
C ASN A 190 -2.03 -5.40 -13.75
N PHE A 191 -0.93 -5.66 -13.04
CA PHE A 191 -0.25 -4.70 -12.19
C PHE A 191 -1.15 -4.09 -11.10
N THR A 192 -2.18 -4.82 -10.66
CA THR A 192 -2.99 -4.39 -9.51
C THR A 192 -2.11 -4.19 -8.28
N HIS A 193 -2.40 -3.12 -7.53
CA HIS A 193 -1.72 -2.76 -6.30
C HIS A 193 -2.68 -2.12 -5.31
N HIS A 194 -2.28 -2.04 -4.02
CA HIS A 194 -3.01 -1.40 -2.94
C HIS A 194 -4.44 -1.94 -2.74
N TRP A 195 -5.33 -1.10 -2.18
CA TRP A 195 -6.68 -1.52 -1.82
C TRP A 195 -7.66 -1.41 -2.97
N LEU A 196 -8.73 -2.16 -2.83
CA LEU A 196 -9.83 -2.24 -3.78
C LEU A 196 -11.17 -2.01 -3.09
N SER A 197 -12.21 -1.74 -3.86
CA SER A 197 -13.59 -1.75 -3.41
C SER A 197 -14.50 -2.51 -4.37
N VAL A 198 -15.64 -2.92 -3.86
CA VAL A 198 -16.69 -3.59 -4.65
C VAL A 198 -17.98 -2.81 -4.44
N ASP A 199 -18.69 -2.52 -5.53
CA ASP A 199 -19.98 -1.84 -5.47
C ASP A 199 -21.15 -2.80 -5.22
N ASP A 200 -22.35 -2.24 -5.08
CA ASP A 200 -23.57 -3.01 -4.84
C ASP A 200 -23.96 -3.93 -6.01
N ALA A 201 -23.42 -3.70 -7.21
CA ALA A 201 -23.61 -4.55 -8.38
C ALA A 201 -22.56 -5.67 -8.49
N GLY A 202 -21.54 -5.66 -7.63
CA GLY A 202 -20.45 -6.62 -7.61
C GLY A 202 -19.27 -6.24 -8.52
N LEU A 203 -19.25 -5.03 -9.09
CA LEU A 203 -18.10 -4.54 -9.84
C LEU A 203 -16.95 -4.23 -8.91
N ILE A 204 -15.75 -4.64 -9.29
CA ILE A 204 -14.52 -4.53 -8.52
C ILE A 204 -13.70 -3.37 -9.06
N TYR A 205 -13.47 -2.36 -8.23
CA TYR A 205 -12.65 -1.19 -8.54
C TYR A 205 -11.28 -1.35 -7.88
N THR A 206 -10.23 -1.36 -8.69
CA THR A 206 -8.86 -1.60 -8.20
C THR A 206 -7.87 -0.66 -8.85
N SER A 207 -6.80 -0.33 -8.13
CA SER A 207 -5.68 0.45 -8.66
C SER A 207 -4.77 -0.45 -9.50
N THR A 208 -4.41 -0.01 -10.69
CA THR A 208 -3.47 -0.70 -11.59
C THR A 208 -2.48 0.29 -12.16
N PHE A 209 -1.34 -0.21 -12.69
CA PHE A 209 -0.39 0.59 -13.44
C PHE A 209 -0.55 0.42 -14.95
N ARG A 210 -0.38 1.53 -15.66
CA ARG A 210 -0.19 1.55 -17.10
C ARG A 210 1.15 2.26 -17.41
N LYS A 211 2.05 1.58 -18.12
CA LYS A 211 3.29 2.18 -18.57
C LYS A 211 3.04 3.10 -19.75
N VAL A 212 3.48 4.36 -19.67
CA VAL A 212 3.36 5.36 -20.74
C VAL A 212 4.71 6.04 -21.01
N GLU A 213 4.95 6.33 -22.27
CA GLU A 213 6.19 7.05 -22.67
C GLU A 213 6.12 8.53 -22.31
N ILE A 214 7.28 9.14 -22.04
CA ILE A 214 7.43 10.55 -21.74
C ILE A 214 8.06 11.26 -22.95
N PRO A 215 7.57 12.44 -23.35
CA PRO A 215 6.46 13.20 -22.77
C PRO A 215 5.11 12.52 -23.02
N TYR A 216 4.27 12.47 -21.99
CA TYR A 216 2.93 11.91 -22.10
C TYR A 216 2.03 12.87 -22.88
N GLN A 217 1.44 12.39 -23.97
CA GLN A 217 0.56 13.17 -24.84
C GLN A 217 -0.90 12.95 -24.43
N LEU A 218 -1.55 14.02 -24.01
CA LEU A 218 -2.98 14.03 -23.73
C LEU A 218 -3.66 15.12 -24.57
N GLY A 219 -4.32 14.71 -25.67
CA GLY A 219 -4.84 15.65 -26.65
C GLY A 219 -3.74 16.55 -27.22
N GLU A 220 -3.86 17.87 -27.05
CA GLU A 220 -2.83 18.86 -27.39
C GLU A 220 -1.85 19.16 -26.26
N THR A 221 -2.06 18.57 -25.08
CA THR A 221 -1.24 18.81 -23.88
C THR A 221 -0.11 17.78 -23.82
N HIS A 222 1.12 18.27 -23.63
CA HIS A 222 2.28 17.45 -23.36
C HIS A 222 2.63 17.58 -21.87
N LEU A 223 2.53 16.49 -21.13
CA LEU A 223 2.98 16.41 -19.76
C LEU A 223 4.46 16.00 -19.77
N GLN A 224 5.32 16.89 -19.32
CA GLN A 224 6.76 16.64 -19.17
C GLN A 224 7.04 16.35 -17.70
N LEU A 225 7.08 15.06 -17.34
CA LEU A 225 7.53 14.60 -16.04
C LEU A 225 8.99 14.20 -16.11
N SER A 226 9.73 14.41 -15.03
CA SER A 226 11.13 14.01 -14.97
C SER A 226 11.24 12.53 -14.64
N CYS A 227 11.10 11.69 -15.66
CA CYS A 227 11.32 10.24 -15.55
C CYS A 227 12.67 9.89 -16.18
N PRO A 228 13.69 9.48 -15.40
CA PRO A 228 15.05 9.24 -15.92
C PRO A 228 15.11 8.19 -17.05
N GLN A 229 14.12 7.32 -17.15
CA GLN A 229 14.08 6.23 -18.12
C GLN A 229 13.14 6.48 -19.31
N GLY A 230 12.58 7.69 -19.40
CA GLY A 230 11.72 8.08 -20.52
C GLY A 230 10.31 7.46 -20.49
N ALA A 231 9.90 6.83 -19.39
CA ALA A 231 8.56 6.30 -19.20
C ALA A 231 8.03 6.62 -17.80
N MET A 232 6.72 6.67 -17.63
CA MET A 232 6.09 6.70 -16.31
C MET A 232 5.11 5.52 -16.15
N TYR A 233 4.83 5.19 -14.90
CA TYR A 233 3.77 4.28 -14.53
C TYR A 233 2.59 5.10 -14.05
N GLU A 234 1.60 5.21 -14.91
CA GLU A 234 0.39 5.96 -14.64
C GLU A 234 -0.56 5.09 -13.83
N ASP A 235 -1.12 5.66 -12.77
CA ASP A 235 -2.22 5.03 -12.04
C ASP A 235 -3.50 5.05 -12.86
N VAL A 236 -4.17 3.90 -12.91
CA VAL A 236 -5.45 3.69 -13.54
C VAL A 236 -6.38 2.99 -12.56
N ILE A 237 -7.63 3.41 -12.47
CA ILE A 237 -8.67 2.63 -11.80
C ILE A 237 -9.21 1.65 -12.84
N THR A 238 -8.92 0.37 -12.67
CA THR A 238 -9.46 -0.70 -13.49
C THR A 238 -10.72 -1.24 -12.82
N VAL A 239 -11.80 -1.32 -13.58
CA VAL A 239 -13.08 -1.88 -13.14
C VAL A 239 -13.26 -3.27 -13.75
N LEU A 240 -13.44 -4.25 -12.87
CA LEU A 240 -13.65 -5.65 -13.26
C LEU A 240 -15.07 -6.09 -12.91
N ASP A 241 -15.62 -6.99 -13.73
CA ASP A 241 -16.82 -7.73 -13.33
C ASP A 241 -16.48 -8.89 -12.37
N THR A 242 -17.50 -9.62 -11.95
CA THR A 242 -17.37 -10.75 -11.01
C THR A 242 -16.51 -11.90 -11.55
N ASP A 243 -16.34 -11.99 -12.87
CA ASP A 243 -15.54 -13.01 -13.56
C ASP A 243 -14.12 -12.52 -13.87
N GLY A 244 -13.79 -11.31 -13.41
CA GLY A 244 -12.49 -10.69 -13.60
C GLY A 244 -12.30 -10.08 -15.01
N THR A 245 -13.37 -9.87 -15.79
CA THR A 245 -13.30 -9.19 -17.08
C THR A 245 -13.22 -7.68 -16.87
N VAL A 246 -12.30 -7.00 -17.57
CA VAL A 246 -12.21 -5.55 -17.53
C VAL A 246 -13.42 -4.94 -18.24
N VAL A 247 -14.17 -4.11 -17.54
CA VAL A 247 -15.37 -3.44 -18.08
C VAL A 247 -15.18 -1.93 -18.25
N ASP A 248 -14.24 -1.32 -17.48
CA ASP A 248 -13.89 0.11 -17.61
C ASP A 248 -12.47 0.37 -17.10
N GLU A 249 -11.85 1.44 -17.58
CA GLU A 249 -10.56 1.95 -17.11
C GLU A 249 -10.60 3.47 -17.01
N ILE A 250 -10.14 4.03 -15.89
CA ILE A 250 -10.16 5.46 -15.62
C ILE A 250 -8.74 5.92 -15.31
N SER A 251 -8.14 6.67 -16.24
CA SER A 251 -6.83 7.29 -16.06
C SER A 251 -6.89 8.40 -15.03
N ILE A 252 -6.03 8.34 -14.02
CA ILE A 252 -5.89 9.40 -13.02
C ILE A 252 -5.34 10.67 -13.64
N VAL A 253 -4.34 10.53 -14.52
CA VAL A 253 -3.73 11.69 -15.21
C VAL A 253 -4.78 12.40 -16.08
N GLU A 254 -5.53 11.66 -16.88
CA GLU A 254 -6.59 12.24 -17.72
C GLU A 254 -7.68 12.91 -16.89
N ALA A 255 -8.14 12.27 -15.81
CA ALA A 255 -9.14 12.83 -14.91
C ALA A 255 -8.69 14.18 -14.35
N PHE A 256 -7.46 14.29 -13.87
CA PHE A 256 -6.93 15.51 -13.28
C PHE A 256 -6.67 16.61 -14.32
N VAL A 257 -6.06 16.27 -15.46
CA VAL A 257 -5.78 17.26 -16.52
C VAL A 257 -7.05 17.81 -17.11
N ASN A 258 -8.02 16.95 -17.44
CA ASN A 258 -9.30 17.36 -18.03
C ASN A 258 -10.18 18.17 -17.06
N SER A 259 -9.91 18.11 -15.77
CA SER A 259 -10.59 18.90 -14.73
C SER A 259 -9.83 20.17 -14.33
N GLY A 260 -8.70 20.50 -14.98
CA GLY A 260 -7.89 21.67 -14.68
C GLY A 260 -6.95 21.53 -13.48
N TYR A 261 -6.72 20.31 -12.98
CA TYR A 261 -5.84 20.01 -11.85
C TYR A 261 -4.48 19.45 -12.26
N SER A 262 -4.02 19.76 -13.46
CA SER A 262 -2.73 19.24 -13.97
C SER A 262 -1.55 19.52 -13.04
N GLY A 263 -1.57 20.66 -12.32
CA GLY A 263 -0.53 21.00 -11.34
C GLY A 263 -0.38 19.98 -10.20
N ALA A 264 -1.45 19.30 -9.81
CA ALA A 264 -1.40 18.29 -8.76
C ALA A 264 -0.62 17.02 -9.14
N ILE A 265 -0.37 16.78 -10.44
CA ILE A 265 0.37 15.61 -10.94
C ILE A 265 1.89 15.89 -10.94
N PHE A 266 2.30 17.17 -10.99
CA PHE A 266 3.70 17.55 -11.09
C PHE A 266 4.44 17.57 -9.75
N GLU A 267 3.79 17.31 -8.66
CA GLU A 267 4.41 17.34 -7.35
C GLU A 267 4.93 15.96 -6.94
N HIS A 268 6.16 15.97 -6.59
CA HIS A 268 6.96 15.14 -5.70
C HIS A 268 7.87 14.08 -6.31
N LYS A 269 9.13 14.40 -6.17
CA LYS A 269 10.16 13.41 -5.84
C LYS A 269 9.99 13.01 -4.38
N HIS A 270 9.71 11.75 -4.11
CA HIS A 270 9.71 11.23 -2.75
C HIS A 270 11.16 11.10 -2.27
N PRO A 271 11.62 11.85 -1.24
CA PRO A 271 13.01 11.82 -0.82
C PRO A 271 13.43 10.48 -0.17
N ASP A 272 12.50 9.61 0.17
CA ASP A 272 12.74 8.43 1.00
C ASP A 272 12.71 7.09 0.27
N TYR A 273 12.75 7.10 -1.07
CA TYR A 273 13.01 5.86 -1.80
C TYR A 273 14.47 5.78 -2.27
N PRO A 274 15.42 5.42 -1.39
CA PRO A 274 16.76 5.06 -1.81
C PRO A 274 16.76 3.62 -2.35
N LEU A 275 15.75 3.24 -3.12
CA LEU A 275 15.77 1.93 -3.76
C LEU A 275 16.67 2.01 -4.97
N PRO A 276 17.72 1.19 -5.04
CA PRO A 276 18.54 1.04 -6.24
C PRO A 276 17.76 0.41 -7.40
N ILE A 277 16.49 0.11 -7.19
CA ILE A 277 15.60 -0.44 -8.19
C ILE A 277 14.91 0.73 -8.87
N VAL A 278 15.39 0.97 -9.98
CA VAL A 278 14.91 1.47 -11.22
C VAL A 278 13.41 1.80 -11.18
N ASP A 279 13.07 3.05 -11.42
CA ASP A 279 11.74 3.56 -11.80
C ASP A 279 10.72 3.94 -10.72
N ALA A 280 10.99 3.80 -9.44
CA ALA A 280 10.10 4.32 -8.39
C ALA A 280 9.86 5.86 -8.50
N GLU A 281 10.75 6.58 -9.19
CA GLU A 281 10.62 8.01 -9.46
C GLU A 281 9.54 8.33 -10.50
N CYS A 282 8.99 7.31 -11.19
CA CYS A 282 8.03 7.47 -12.26
C CYS A 282 6.61 7.02 -11.89
N ASP A 283 6.29 7.00 -10.62
CA ASP A 283 4.95 6.83 -10.04
C ASP A 283 4.48 8.18 -9.42
N PRO A 284 3.99 9.12 -10.24
CA PRO A 284 3.79 10.50 -9.80
C PRO A 284 2.60 10.68 -8.85
N THR A 285 1.60 9.81 -8.91
CA THR A 285 0.35 9.96 -8.16
C THR A 285 0.24 8.99 -6.99
N HIS A 286 0.69 7.76 -7.15
CA HIS A 286 0.67 6.72 -6.15
C HIS A 286 -0.73 6.49 -5.57
N LEU A 287 -1.66 6.07 -6.45
CA LEU A 287 -3.04 5.75 -6.08
C LEU A 287 -3.05 4.57 -5.11
N ASN A 288 -3.35 4.83 -3.85
CA ASN A 288 -3.27 3.81 -2.81
C ASN A 288 -4.63 3.39 -2.22
N ASP A 289 -5.71 4.01 -2.60
CA ASP A 289 -7.07 3.57 -2.25
C ASP A 289 -8.09 4.08 -3.27
N VAL A 290 -9.07 3.26 -3.60
CA VAL A 290 -10.24 3.61 -4.39
C VAL A 290 -11.49 3.08 -3.70
N ARG A 291 -12.49 3.95 -3.52
CA ARG A 291 -13.77 3.62 -2.88
C ARG A 291 -14.92 4.12 -3.72
N VAL A 292 -15.80 3.21 -4.12
CA VAL A 292 -17.02 3.59 -4.80
C VAL A 292 -18.04 4.09 -3.78
N ILE A 293 -18.65 5.22 -4.07
CA ILE A 293 -19.73 5.80 -3.25
C ILE A 293 -21.01 5.02 -3.50
N SER A 294 -21.54 4.38 -2.47
CA SER A 294 -22.79 3.62 -2.53
C SER A 294 -24.02 4.56 -2.65
N ALA A 295 -25.16 4.00 -3.04
CA ALA A 295 -26.42 4.74 -3.08
C ALA A 295 -26.81 5.28 -1.69
N ALA A 296 -26.54 4.55 -0.62
CA ALA A 296 -26.81 4.99 0.75
C ALA A 296 -25.93 6.17 1.16
N GLN A 297 -24.66 6.16 0.81
CA GLN A 297 -23.73 7.26 1.07
C GLN A 297 -24.11 8.50 0.27
N ALA A 298 -24.41 8.36 -1.02
CA ALA A 298 -24.87 9.46 -1.87
C ALA A 298 -26.14 10.12 -1.34
N ALA A 299 -27.08 9.35 -0.80
CA ALA A 299 -28.31 9.88 -0.22
C ALA A 299 -28.10 10.79 1.01
N SER A 300 -26.95 10.71 1.66
CA SER A 300 -26.55 11.55 2.80
C SER A 300 -25.65 12.74 2.40
N SER A 301 -25.30 12.88 1.13
CA SER A 301 -24.42 13.91 0.61
C SER A 301 -25.18 15.01 -0.13
N ALA A 302 -24.67 16.24 -0.06
CA ALA A 302 -25.20 17.37 -0.82
C ALA A 302 -24.73 17.38 -2.30
N PHE A 303 -23.63 16.66 -2.65
CA PHE A 303 -23.03 16.76 -3.96
C PHE A 303 -22.47 15.44 -4.52
N LEU A 304 -22.35 14.37 -3.72
CA LEU A 304 -21.89 13.06 -4.20
C LEU A 304 -23.04 12.29 -4.86
N ASN A 305 -22.69 11.51 -5.87
CA ASN A 305 -23.60 10.59 -6.54
C ASN A 305 -23.17 9.14 -6.28
N ALA A 306 -24.13 8.22 -6.34
CA ALA A 306 -23.80 6.79 -6.36
C ALA A 306 -22.93 6.47 -7.57
N GLY A 307 -21.84 5.72 -7.36
CA GLY A 307 -20.85 5.43 -8.37
C GLY A 307 -19.71 6.45 -8.50
N ASP A 308 -19.74 7.57 -7.77
CA ASP A 308 -18.57 8.43 -7.61
C ASP A 308 -17.42 7.66 -6.93
N LEU A 309 -16.18 8.02 -7.25
CA LEU A 309 -14.99 7.34 -6.74
C LEU A 309 -14.20 8.25 -5.82
N LEU A 310 -14.17 7.91 -4.54
CA LEU A 310 -13.29 8.53 -3.55
C LEU A 310 -11.93 7.87 -3.64
N ILE A 311 -10.89 8.65 -3.92
CA ILE A 311 -9.53 8.17 -4.13
C ILE A 311 -8.52 8.84 -3.22
N SER A 312 -7.41 8.16 -2.95
CA SER A 312 -6.27 8.67 -2.22
C SER A 312 -5.00 8.57 -3.07
N LEU A 313 -4.32 9.69 -3.26
CA LEU A 313 -3.08 9.84 -4.00
C LEU A 313 -1.95 10.19 -3.02
N ARG A 314 -1.13 9.18 -2.69
CA ARG A 314 -0.11 9.30 -1.64
C ARG A 314 0.99 10.31 -1.99
N SER A 315 1.50 10.24 -3.22
CA SER A 315 2.65 11.07 -3.65
C SER A 315 2.31 12.55 -3.70
N THR A 316 1.03 12.91 -3.91
CA THR A 316 0.58 14.30 -3.98
C THR A 316 -0.11 14.78 -2.70
N ASN A 317 -0.14 13.96 -1.65
CA ASN A 317 -0.85 14.26 -0.40
C ASN A 317 -2.30 14.70 -0.65
N SER A 318 -2.99 13.99 -1.56
CA SER A 318 -4.29 14.38 -2.05
C SER A 318 -5.34 13.30 -1.81
N VAL A 319 -6.55 13.74 -1.50
CA VAL A 319 -7.77 12.95 -1.54
C VAL A 319 -8.72 13.62 -2.51
N ALA A 320 -9.32 12.87 -3.42
CA ALA A 320 -10.18 13.41 -4.45
C ALA A 320 -11.44 12.58 -4.65
N VAL A 321 -12.45 13.18 -5.27
CA VAL A 321 -13.62 12.47 -5.79
C VAL A 321 -13.65 12.63 -7.30
N ILE A 322 -13.70 11.51 -8.01
CA ILE A 322 -13.92 11.44 -9.45
C ILE A 322 -15.41 11.13 -9.67
N ASP A 323 -16.06 11.92 -10.51
CA ASP A 323 -17.44 11.70 -10.93
C ASP A 323 -17.54 10.38 -11.72
N GLY A 324 -18.42 9.51 -11.29
CA GLY A 324 -18.55 8.15 -11.84
C GLY A 324 -18.98 8.10 -13.32
N VAL A 325 -19.58 9.18 -13.84
CA VAL A 325 -20.08 9.27 -15.22
C VAL A 325 -19.12 10.02 -16.13
N SER A 326 -18.75 11.25 -15.74
CA SER A 326 -17.88 12.11 -16.57
C SER A 326 -16.39 11.75 -16.44
N LYS A 327 -16.01 10.95 -15.45
CA LYS A 327 -14.62 10.60 -15.11
C LYS A 327 -13.74 11.82 -14.80
N GLN A 328 -14.32 12.91 -14.40
CA GLN A 328 -13.63 14.15 -14.03
C GLN A 328 -13.56 14.29 -12.51
N VAL A 329 -12.52 14.98 -12.04
CA VAL A 329 -12.39 15.35 -10.63
C VAL A 329 -13.45 16.39 -10.29
N LYS A 330 -14.35 16.06 -9.39
CA LYS A 330 -15.40 16.98 -8.90
C LYS A 330 -15.10 17.60 -7.53
N TRP A 331 -14.16 17.01 -6.79
CA TRP A 331 -13.68 17.52 -5.51
C TRP A 331 -12.22 17.10 -5.29
N LEU A 332 -11.43 17.98 -4.71
CA LEU A 332 -10.02 17.75 -4.41
C LEU A 332 -9.63 18.44 -3.09
N SER A 333 -8.97 17.70 -2.23
CA SER A 333 -8.24 18.23 -1.07
C SER A 333 -6.79 17.81 -1.18
N THR A 334 -5.86 18.77 -1.12
CA THR A 334 -4.41 18.50 -1.15
C THR A 334 -3.71 19.19 0.02
N GLY A 335 -2.66 18.56 0.56
CA GLY A 335 -1.82 19.11 1.64
C GLY A 335 -2.50 19.19 3.01
N ARG A 336 -3.65 18.56 3.21
CA ARG A 336 -4.34 18.49 4.52
C ARG A 336 -3.87 17.30 5.36
N THR A 337 -3.31 16.30 4.72
CA THR A 337 -2.76 15.08 5.30
C THR A 337 -1.40 14.81 4.67
N VAL A 338 -0.59 13.95 5.28
CA VAL A 338 0.75 13.62 4.80
C VAL A 338 0.86 12.13 4.52
N GLN A 339 1.01 11.78 3.24
CA GLN A 339 1.13 10.40 2.75
C GLN A 339 -0.04 9.49 3.17
N GLN A 340 -1.23 10.04 3.20
CA GLN A 340 -2.44 9.43 3.72
C GLN A 340 -2.83 8.14 2.99
N HIS A 341 -3.63 7.34 3.68
CA HIS A 341 -4.27 6.14 3.19
C HIS A 341 -5.73 6.07 3.64
N SER A 342 -6.48 5.17 3.04
CA SER A 342 -7.75 4.68 3.55
C SER A 342 -8.81 5.76 3.85
N PRO A 343 -9.08 6.72 2.96
CA PRO A 343 -10.21 7.62 3.16
C PRO A 343 -11.53 6.84 3.17
N ARG A 344 -12.39 7.16 4.12
CA ARG A 344 -13.73 6.57 4.23
C ARG A 344 -14.75 7.69 4.35
N TYR A 345 -15.83 7.56 3.59
CA TYR A 345 -16.95 8.48 3.70
C TYR A 345 -17.71 8.20 5.01
N LEU A 346 -17.91 9.25 5.77
CA LEU A 346 -18.85 9.32 6.88
C LEU A 346 -20.19 9.86 6.37
N SER A 347 -21.09 10.27 7.23
CA SER A 347 -22.32 10.96 6.85
C SER A 347 -22.07 12.46 6.65
N THR A 348 -22.96 13.14 5.94
CA THR A 348 -22.98 14.61 5.84
C THR A 348 -21.71 15.26 5.29
N ASP A 349 -21.17 14.68 4.20
CA ASP A 349 -20.01 15.19 3.47
C ASP A 349 -18.73 15.29 4.32
N GLU A 350 -18.57 14.37 5.26
CA GLU A 350 -17.35 14.18 6.04
C GLU A 350 -16.60 12.91 5.64
N LEU A 351 -15.28 13.00 5.69
CA LEU A 351 -14.38 11.86 5.51
C LEU A 351 -13.61 11.58 6.81
N ILE A 352 -13.31 10.31 7.07
CA ILE A 352 -12.22 9.91 7.98
C ILE A 352 -11.05 9.41 7.15
N ILE A 353 -9.84 9.85 7.48
CA ILE A 353 -8.62 9.58 6.72
C ILE A 353 -7.52 9.11 7.67
N PHE A 354 -6.78 8.09 7.28
CA PHE A 354 -5.56 7.69 7.96
C PHE A 354 -4.41 8.57 7.47
N ASP A 355 -4.02 9.55 8.27
CA ASP A 355 -2.92 10.46 8.00
C ASP A 355 -1.63 9.88 8.57
N ASN A 356 -0.77 9.36 7.69
CA ASN A 356 0.37 8.55 8.09
C ASN A 356 1.45 9.32 8.84
N LEU A 357 1.72 10.58 8.44
CA LEU A 357 2.86 11.35 8.95
C LEU A 357 2.48 12.74 9.47
N GLY A 358 1.19 13.07 9.52
CA GLY A 358 0.71 14.38 10.00
C GLY A 358 0.45 14.46 11.50
N GLY A 359 0.62 13.34 12.23
CA GLY A 359 0.34 13.26 13.67
C GLY A 359 1.49 13.72 14.56
N ARG A 360 1.25 13.69 15.87
CA ARG A 360 2.24 14.06 16.90
C ARG A 360 3.28 12.97 17.06
N GLN A 361 4.56 13.32 16.97
CA GLN A 361 5.68 12.37 17.08
C GLN A 361 5.71 11.63 18.42
N GLN A 362 5.34 12.30 19.51
CA GLN A 362 5.30 11.70 20.85
C GLN A 362 4.27 10.56 20.94
N GLN A 363 3.21 10.61 20.14
CA GLN A 363 2.17 9.59 20.06
C GLN A 363 2.36 8.61 18.89
N GLY A 364 3.51 8.65 18.20
CA GLY A 364 3.88 7.77 17.09
C GLY A 364 4.03 8.49 15.75
N GLY A 365 3.25 9.52 15.46
CA GLY A 365 3.37 10.33 14.24
C GLY A 365 2.26 10.11 13.21
N SER A 366 1.39 9.10 13.38
CA SER A 366 0.18 8.94 12.56
C SER A 366 -1.05 9.47 13.31
N GLN A 367 -2.12 9.74 12.59
CA GLN A 367 -3.40 10.17 13.17
C GLN A 367 -4.60 9.80 12.29
N LEU A 368 -5.78 9.78 12.87
CA LEU A 368 -7.06 9.76 12.15
C LEU A 368 -7.58 11.20 12.07
N VAL A 369 -7.85 11.66 10.88
CA VAL A 369 -8.38 13.00 10.62
C VAL A 369 -9.77 12.90 10.05
N LYS A 370 -10.72 13.64 10.65
CA LYS A 370 -12.00 13.93 10.05
C LYS A 370 -11.86 15.18 9.19
N LEU A 371 -12.29 15.12 7.95
CA LEU A 371 -12.24 16.22 6.99
C LEU A 371 -13.63 16.49 6.44
N ASN A 372 -14.13 17.70 6.62
CA ASN A 372 -15.37 18.13 5.99
C ASN A 372 -15.11 18.57 4.54
N MET A 373 -15.85 18.00 3.61
CA MET A 373 -15.65 18.21 2.17
C MET A 373 -16.20 19.57 1.68
N VAL A 374 -17.06 20.22 2.45
CA VAL A 374 -17.72 21.49 2.04
C VAL A 374 -16.88 22.70 2.45
N ASP A 375 -16.43 22.75 3.70
CA ASP A 375 -15.69 23.91 4.25
C ASP A 375 -14.21 23.63 4.51
N ALA A 376 -13.76 22.39 4.23
CA ALA A 376 -12.40 21.90 4.45
C ALA A 376 -11.96 21.98 5.92
N ALA A 377 -12.89 22.02 6.89
CA ALA A 377 -12.57 21.91 8.30
C ALA A 377 -11.98 20.53 8.59
N ALA A 378 -10.90 20.50 9.37
CA ALA A 378 -10.23 19.28 9.75
C ALA A 378 -10.17 19.12 11.27
N GLU A 379 -10.43 17.93 11.78
CA GLU A 379 -10.43 17.58 13.20
C GLU A 379 -9.65 16.26 13.39
N VAL A 380 -8.77 16.20 14.40
CA VAL A 380 -8.10 14.96 14.80
C VAL A 380 -9.05 14.15 15.67
N LEU A 381 -9.39 12.94 15.20
CA LEU A 381 -10.23 12.01 15.95
C LEU A 381 -9.39 11.10 16.85
N PHE A 382 -8.15 10.78 16.45
CA PHE A 382 -7.24 9.93 17.22
C PHE A 382 -5.79 10.04 16.71
N PRO A 383 -4.75 10.00 17.59
CA PRO A 383 -4.83 10.11 19.04
C PRO A 383 -5.22 11.52 19.50
N LEU A 384 -5.99 11.62 20.56
CA LEU A 384 -6.32 12.89 21.19
C LEU A 384 -5.14 13.40 22.04
N THR A 385 -5.21 14.65 22.50
CA THR A 385 -4.11 15.28 23.26
C THR A 385 -3.78 14.54 24.55
N ASP A 386 -4.78 13.93 25.18
CA ASP A 386 -4.68 13.16 26.43
C ASP A 386 -4.49 11.65 26.22
N THR A 387 -4.45 11.19 24.95
CA THR A 387 -4.09 9.79 24.65
C THR A 387 -2.64 9.54 25.09
N PRO A 388 -2.38 8.47 25.87
CA PRO A 388 -1.02 8.17 26.33
C PRO A 388 -0.03 7.97 25.19
N ASP A 389 1.20 8.48 25.34
CA ASP A 389 2.28 8.30 24.34
C ASP A 389 2.61 6.83 24.09
N SER A 390 2.38 5.96 25.09
CA SER A 390 2.58 4.51 25.00
C SER A 390 1.69 3.82 23.96
N ILE A 391 0.62 4.50 23.47
CA ILE A 391 -0.20 3.96 22.38
C ILE A 391 0.61 3.78 21.10
N ASN A 392 1.63 4.63 20.87
CA ASN A 392 2.54 4.58 19.74
C ASN A 392 1.78 4.37 18.41
N PHE A 393 0.86 5.29 18.11
CA PHE A 393 0.00 5.22 16.90
C PHE A 393 0.81 5.58 15.66
N LEU A 394 1.45 4.57 15.07
CA LEU A 394 2.33 4.74 13.91
C LEU A 394 2.07 3.67 12.86
N SER A 395 1.81 4.12 11.65
CA SER A 395 2.03 3.37 10.41
C SER A 395 2.59 4.34 9.38
N ALA A 396 3.91 4.38 9.21
CA ALA A 396 4.57 5.32 8.31
C ALA A 396 4.15 5.11 6.83
N THR A 397 3.76 3.89 6.50
CA THR A 397 3.20 3.50 5.19
C THR A 397 2.03 2.56 5.39
N ALA A 398 1.13 2.48 4.41
CA ALA A 398 -0.09 1.70 4.51
C ALA A 398 -1.00 2.19 5.67
N GLY A 399 -1.88 1.34 6.19
CA GLY A 399 -2.89 1.70 7.18
C GLY A 399 -4.29 1.61 6.59
N HIS A 400 -5.17 0.88 7.26
CA HIS A 400 -6.53 0.65 6.79
C HIS A 400 -7.55 1.03 7.86
N ILE A 401 -8.67 1.59 7.44
CA ILE A 401 -9.82 1.93 8.30
C ILE A 401 -11.00 1.08 7.86
N ALA A 402 -11.61 0.35 8.79
CA ALA A 402 -12.90 -0.28 8.63
C ALA A 402 -13.90 0.34 9.62
N LEU A 403 -14.99 0.88 9.12
CA LEU A 403 -16.07 1.42 9.94
C LEU A 403 -17.07 0.32 10.28
N ASN A 404 -17.64 0.35 11.49
CA ASN A 404 -18.78 -0.48 11.83
C ASN A 404 -20.08 0.06 11.18
N GLY A 405 -21.17 -0.68 11.26
CA GLY A 405 -22.40 -0.38 10.52
C GLY A 405 -23.03 0.98 10.82
N ASP A 406 -22.94 1.50 12.05
CA ASP A 406 -23.44 2.82 12.46
C ASP A 406 -22.37 3.93 12.42
N GLN A 407 -21.15 3.60 11.98
CA GLN A 407 -19.99 4.50 11.89
C GLN A 407 -19.57 5.13 13.23
N SER A 408 -19.97 4.56 14.35
CA SER A 408 -19.55 5.04 15.68
C SER A 408 -18.14 4.57 16.05
N ARG A 409 -17.61 3.54 15.35
CA ARG A 409 -16.33 2.93 15.62
C ARG A 409 -15.56 2.64 14.34
N ALA A 410 -14.24 2.62 14.47
CA ALA A 410 -13.33 2.19 13.44
C ALA A 410 -12.37 1.13 13.98
N ILE A 411 -12.16 0.03 13.26
CA ILE A 411 -10.97 -0.80 13.41
C ILE A 411 -9.92 -0.27 12.45
N VAL A 412 -8.74 0.01 12.98
CA VAL A 412 -7.64 0.65 12.25
C VAL A 412 -6.42 -0.26 12.27
N SER A 413 -5.86 -0.55 11.10
CA SER A 413 -4.60 -1.28 11.00
C SER A 413 -3.41 -0.33 11.13
N LEU A 414 -2.55 -0.60 12.10
CA LEU A 414 -1.18 -0.10 12.18
C LEU A 414 -0.29 -1.11 11.46
N THR A 415 -0.38 -1.12 10.13
CA THR A 415 0.09 -2.20 9.26
C THR A 415 1.51 -2.63 9.58
N ARG A 416 2.45 -1.68 9.66
CA ARG A 416 3.86 -1.99 9.91
C ARG A 416 4.14 -2.49 11.32
N GLN A 417 3.26 -2.18 12.27
CA GLN A 417 3.39 -2.66 13.64
C GLN A 417 2.71 -4.03 13.86
N GLY A 418 2.00 -4.57 12.86
CA GLY A 418 1.21 -5.79 13.03
C GLY A 418 0.16 -5.65 14.15
N ARG A 419 -0.40 -4.46 14.32
CA ARG A 419 -1.40 -4.14 15.34
C ARG A 419 -2.66 -3.59 14.69
N SER A 420 -3.80 -3.90 15.29
CA SER A 420 -5.09 -3.34 14.89
C SER A 420 -5.84 -2.84 16.11
N LEU A 421 -6.33 -1.61 16.06
CA LEU A 421 -7.02 -0.97 17.18
C LEU A 421 -8.47 -0.69 16.81
N GLU A 422 -9.42 -1.06 17.67
CA GLU A 422 -10.79 -0.56 17.57
C GLU A 422 -10.95 0.70 18.42
N ILE A 423 -11.40 1.77 17.79
CA ILE A 423 -11.50 3.10 18.38
C ILE A 423 -12.94 3.55 18.32
N GLU A 424 -13.49 4.02 19.44
CA GLU A 424 -14.74 4.76 19.53
C GLU A 424 -14.52 6.19 19.03
N LEU A 425 -15.11 6.56 17.89
CA LEU A 425 -14.75 7.79 17.20
C LEU A 425 -15.16 9.08 17.95
N ALA A 426 -16.25 9.00 18.72
CA ALA A 426 -16.73 10.16 19.48
C ALA A 426 -15.84 10.54 20.67
N THR A 427 -15.09 9.60 21.23
CA THR A 427 -14.29 9.78 22.47
C THR A 427 -12.80 9.56 22.28
N GLY A 428 -12.39 8.96 21.15
CA GLY A 428 -11.01 8.53 20.95
C GLY A 428 -10.59 7.38 21.87
N ARG A 429 -11.54 6.67 22.48
CA ARG A 429 -11.24 5.56 23.38
C ARG A 429 -10.92 4.29 22.58
N VAL A 430 -9.78 3.64 22.88
CA VAL A 430 -9.48 2.30 22.37
C VAL A 430 -10.35 1.29 23.11
N LEU A 431 -11.07 0.43 22.38
CA LEU A 431 -11.96 -0.58 22.92
C LEU A 431 -11.36 -1.98 22.88
N TRP A 432 -10.57 -2.26 21.83
CA TRP A 432 -10.06 -3.57 21.52
C TRP A 432 -8.76 -3.42 20.72
N GLU A 433 -7.84 -4.35 20.90
CA GLU A 433 -6.58 -4.41 20.16
C GLU A 433 -6.28 -5.83 19.75
N TYR A 434 -5.80 -6.02 18.54
CA TYR A 434 -5.25 -7.26 18.02
C TYR A 434 -3.77 -7.07 17.69
N ILE A 435 -2.95 -8.01 18.15
CA ILE A 435 -1.50 -8.04 17.93
C ILE A 435 -1.17 -9.32 17.17
N ASN A 436 -0.62 -9.18 15.95
CA ASN A 436 -0.34 -10.28 15.03
C ASN A 436 1.09 -10.81 15.20
N THR A 437 1.41 -11.31 16.39
CA THR A 437 2.73 -11.88 16.72
C THR A 437 2.78 -13.37 16.39
N HIS A 438 3.89 -13.84 15.84
CA HIS A 438 4.12 -15.25 15.52
C HIS A 438 5.52 -15.68 15.94
N ASP A 439 5.66 -16.99 16.27
CA ASP A 439 6.96 -17.63 16.46
C ASP A 439 7.59 -17.87 15.08
N VAL A 440 8.75 -17.27 14.87
CA VAL A 440 9.51 -17.36 13.62
C VAL A 440 10.85 -18.09 13.83
N THR A 441 10.97 -18.81 14.95
CA THR A 441 12.12 -19.66 15.25
C THR A 441 12.30 -20.71 14.14
N GLY A 442 13.46 -20.76 13.54
CA GLY A 442 13.74 -21.65 12.41
C GLY A 442 13.44 -21.06 11.03
N ILE A 443 12.68 -19.95 10.94
CA ILE A 443 12.55 -19.13 9.73
C ILE A 443 13.63 -18.05 9.72
N VAL A 444 13.84 -17.43 10.89
CA VAL A 444 14.87 -16.42 11.12
C VAL A 444 15.96 -17.03 12.02
N SER A 445 17.22 -16.92 11.62
CA SER A 445 18.35 -17.41 12.40
C SER A 445 18.52 -16.59 13.68
N SER A 446 18.48 -17.25 14.83
CA SER A 446 18.85 -16.66 16.12
C SER A 446 20.32 -16.95 16.41
N ALA A 447 21.03 -15.98 16.98
CA ALA A 447 22.44 -16.12 17.33
C ALA A 447 22.70 -17.13 18.47
N ASN A 448 21.67 -17.47 19.28
CA ASN A 448 21.80 -18.25 20.50
C ASN A 448 20.77 -19.40 20.63
N ASP A 449 20.14 -19.83 19.52
CA ASP A 449 19.02 -20.78 19.55
C ASP A 449 17.83 -20.38 20.45
N GLU A 450 17.73 -19.10 20.77
CA GLU A 450 16.60 -18.56 21.53
C GLU A 450 15.36 -18.41 20.64
N PRO A 451 14.15 -18.59 21.17
CA PRO A 451 12.93 -18.35 20.41
C PRO A 451 12.88 -16.92 19.85
N VAL A 452 12.49 -16.79 18.59
CA VAL A 452 12.37 -15.51 17.89
C VAL A 452 10.91 -15.24 17.56
N TYR A 453 10.43 -14.08 17.92
CA TYR A 453 9.07 -13.65 17.67
C TYR A 453 9.07 -12.41 16.76
N ALA A 454 8.08 -12.33 15.89
CA ALA A 454 7.90 -11.18 15.02
C ALA A 454 6.42 -10.84 14.86
N ARG A 455 6.14 -9.57 14.63
CA ARG A 455 4.81 -9.10 14.22
C ARG A 455 4.73 -9.03 12.70
N PHE A 456 3.63 -9.52 12.19
CA PHE A 456 3.35 -9.46 10.76
C PHE A 456 2.29 -8.41 10.48
N ALA A 457 2.47 -7.73 9.34
CA ALA A 457 1.55 -6.72 8.89
C ALA A 457 0.10 -7.25 8.82
N THR A 458 -0.84 -6.42 9.23
CA THR A 458 -2.27 -6.57 8.93
C THR A 458 -2.63 -5.51 7.89
N GLN A 459 -3.30 -5.89 6.83
CA GLN A 459 -3.61 -5.00 5.70
C GLN A 459 -5.09 -4.59 5.71
N THR A 460 -5.97 -5.43 5.17
CA THR A 460 -7.41 -5.16 5.18
C THR A 460 -8.03 -5.64 6.47
N LEU A 461 -8.91 -4.83 7.01
CA LEU A 461 -9.77 -5.16 8.14
C LEU A 461 -11.24 -4.99 7.74
N ARG A 462 -12.12 -5.81 8.27
CA ARG A 462 -13.57 -5.67 8.10
C ARG A 462 -14.33 -6.23 9.29
N TYR A 463 -15.35 -5.51 9.73
CA TYR A 463 -16.36 -6.07 10.63
C TYR A 463 -17.24 -7.07 9.88
N VAL A 464 -17.51 -8.21 10.51
CA VAL A 464 -18.42 -9.25 10.02
C VAL A 464 -19.35 -9.62 11.17
N ASP A 465 -20.59 -9.16 11.10
CA ASP A 465 -21.55 -9.43 12.18
C ASP A 465 -21.90 -10.90 12.25
N GLN A 466 -22.28 -11.50 11.12
CA GLN A 466 -22.58 -12.91 10.98
C GLN A 466 -22.15 -13.39 9.59
N PRO A 467 -21.24 -14.37 9.50
CA PRO A 467 -20.89 -15.00 8.23
C PRO A 467 -22.09 -15.75 7.62
N GLU A 468 -22.32 -15.57 6.31
CA GLU A 468 -23.37 -16.26 5.56
C GLU A 468 -22.88 -17.57 4.94
N PHE A 469 -21.67 -18.00 5.27
CA PHE A 469 -21.03 -19.21 4.76
C PHE A 469 -20.60 -20.14 5.91
N GLU A 470 -20.41 -21.41 5.59
CA GLU A 470 -19.89 -22.40 6.54
C GLU A 470 -18.40 -22.15 6.80
N MET A 471 -18.06 -21.90 8.06
CA MET A 471 -16.70 -21.65 8.51
C MET A 471 -15.93 -22.97 8.71
N ASN A 472 -14.62 -22.96 8.42
CA ASN A 472 -13.75 -24.15 8.51
C ASN A 472 -13.10 -24.34 9.89
N GLY A 473 -13.39 -23.48 10.87
CA GLY A 473 -12.86 -23.58 12.23
C GLY A 473 -11.33 -23.47 12.30
N GLY A 474 -10.74 -22.67 11.42
CA GLY A 474 -9.28 -22.49 11.35
C GLY A 474 -8.53 -23.62 10.63
N LYS A 475 -9.22 -24.49 9.92
CA LYS A 475 -8.60 -25.60 9.16
C LYS A 475 -8.68 -25.30 7.67
N ALA A 476 -7.59 -24.82 7.09
CA ALA A 476 -7.46 -24.82 5.64
C ALA A 476 -7.49 -26.27 5.12
N ARG A 477 -8.05 -26.50 3.95
CA ARG A 477 -8.01 -27.83 3.33
C ARG A 477 -6.54 -28.20 3.02
N GLN A 478 -6.13 -29.37 3.49
CA GLN A 478 -4.86 -29.99 3.12
C GLN A 478 -4.84 -30.34 1.64
#